data_35c24893611672c2514485b695d372a0
#
_entry.id   35c24893611672c2514485b695d372a0
#
_cell.length_a   1.000
_cell.length_b   1.000
_cell.length_c   1.000
_cell.angle_alpha   90.00
_cell.angle_beta   90.00
_cell.angle_gamma   90.00
#
_symmetry.space_group_name_H-M   'P 1'
#
loop_
_entity.id
_entity.type
_entity.pdbx_description
1 polymer ?
#
loop_
_entity_poly.entity_id
_entity_poly.type
_entity_poly.pdbx_seq_one_letter_code
_entity_poly.pdbx_strand_id
1 'polypeptide(L)'
;QTTVFTDNLSKEQSCFIEVPIEYLFHDEIINPRGINNSIGKLIKEFDKENPQLHLSLARIENGKLKIFDGQHKAVAQILLGTRKFVVRVFLKPNIDRLTETNTNAGSTLRQIAFDKSIMRQLNNTLYSERVKKYQIAHNLKEDDYSFSEQQLIDFFKGDGANIKKYIIDSIKHSITNAKDNKLKDYIDFEGKAKELPISYSAFDKTILSSFVNSKLVLKTPIDAKTDEGLNPRELEINQIVRILSILAENIYMNKFLPEIGTARVEKKIIDKKDTDITDDHLVAYRISKEEILYNWLLYLKKVITTYFSNTGKMFVEEKIFQTQFDDQLWINIENFVINLSQLPLWKDRSM
;
A
#
# COMPACT_ATOMS: atom_id res chain seq x y z
N GLN A 1 -33.03 -7.43 -27.33
CA GLN A 1 -32.74 -8.53 -26.34
C GLN A 1 -31.23 -8.60 -26.16
N THR A 2 -30.74 -8.53 -24.93
CA THR A 2 -29.30 -8.63 -24.64
C THR A 2 -28.97 -10.09 -24.28
N THR A 3 -27.99 -10.69 -24.94
CA THR A 3 -27.57 -12.05 -24.64
C THR A 3 -26.80 -12.10 -23.32
N VAL A 4 -27.22 -12.98 -22.42
CA VAL A 4 -26.52 -13.25 -21.16
C VAL A 4 -25.59 -14.45 -21.36
N PHE A 5 -24.33 -14.26 -20.99
CA PHE A 5 -23.29 -15.28 -21.00
C PHE A 5 -23.06 -15.79 -19.59
N THR A 6 -22.94 -17.10 -19.42
CA THR A 6 -22.55 -17.72 -18.17
C THR A 6 -21.14 -18.28 -18.30
N ASP A 7 -20.23 -17.84 -17.46
CA ASP A 7 -18.89 -18.39 -17.43
C ASP A 7 -18.89 -19.84 -16.95
N ASN A 8 -18.23 -20.73 -17.69
CA ASN A 8 -18.29 -22.17 -17.43
C ASN A 8 -17.57 -22.59 -16.13
N LEU A 9 -16.59 -21.82 -15.66
CA LEU A 9 -15.82 -22.13 -14.47
C LEU A 9 -16.39 -21.44 -13.23
N SER A 10 -16.53 -20.12 -13.28
CA SER A 10 -17.00 -19.32 -12.15
C SER A 10 -18.52 -19.34 -11.98
N LYS A 11 -19.27 -19.71 -13.03
CA LYS A 11 -20.74 -19.61 -13.12
C LYS A 11 -21.26 -18.17 -13.04
N GLU A 12 -20.40 -17.19 -13.10
CA GLU A 12 -20.77 -15.79 -13.13
C GLU A 12 -21.49 -15.44 -14.44
N GLN A 13 -22.54 -14.64 -14.33
CA GLN A 13 -23.32 -14.20 -15.49
C GLN A 13 -22.91 -12.78 -15.91
N SER A 14 -22.78 -12.57 -17.20
CA SER A 14 -22.46 -11.26 -17.76
C SER A 14 -23.15 -11.04 -19.11
N CYS A 15 -23.28 -9.77 -19.49
CA CYS A 15 -23.75 -9.39 -20.82
C CYS A 15 -22.92 -8.22 -21.35
N PHE A 16 -23.00 -7.98 -22.65
CA PHE A 16 -22.40 -6.82 -23.31
C PHE A 16 -23.52 -5.85 -23.67
N ILE A 17 -23.41 -4.61 -23.21
CA ILE A 17 -24.41 -3.58 -23.51
C ILE A 17 -23.72 -2.27 -23.88
N GLU A 18 -24.30 -1.54 -24.82
CA GLU A 18 -23.94 -0.15 -25.08
C GLU A 18 -24.75 0.75 -24.18
N VAL A 19 -24.09 1.62 -23.42
CA VAL A 19 -24.74 2.51 -22.45
C VAL A 19 -24.27 3.95 -22.61
N PRO A 20 -25.17 4.93 -22.41
CA PRO A 20 -24.80 6.33 -22.28
C PRO A 20 -23.91 6.56 -21.05
N ILE A 21 -23.02 7.54 -21.13
CA ILE A 21 -22.04 7.86 -20.07
C ILE A 21 -22.68 8.22 -18.74
N GLU A 22 -23.89 8.75 -18.77
CA GLU A 22 -24.67 9.17 -17.59
C GLU A 22 -25.00 8.01 -16.63
N TYR A 23 -24.95 6.76 -17.12
CA TYR A 23 -25.20 5.56 -16.31
C TYR A 23 -23.93 4.92 -15.77
N LEU A 24 -22.76 5.46 -16.10
CA LEU A 24 -21.46 4.90 -15.70
C LEU A 24 -20.90 5.63 -14.49
N PHE A 25 -20.55 4.86 -13.47
CA PHE A 25 -19.99 5.36 -12.22
C PHE A 25 -18.72 4.57 -11.89
N HIS A 26 -17.83 5.16 -11.15
CA HIS A 26 -16.64 4.48 -10.65
C HIS A 26 -17.02 3.50 -9.52
N ASP A 27 -16.42 2.30 -9.53
CA ASP A 27 -16.57 1.33 -8.45
C ASP A 27 -15.41 1.44 -7.46
N GLU A 28 -15.61 2.20 -6.41
CA GLU A 28 -14.60 2.41 -5.36
C GLU A 28 -14.38 1.18 -4.47
N ILE A 29 -15.30 0.20 -4.50
CA ILE A 29 -15.23 -1.02 -3.69
C ILE A 29 -14.26 -2.02 -4.32
N ILE A 30 -14.43 -2.31 -5.60
CA ILE A 30 -13.60 -3.31 -6.32
C ILE A 30 -12.31 -2.67 -6.83
N ASN A 31 -12.35 -1.41 -7.23
CA ASN A 31 -11.18 -0.67 -7.71
C ASN A 31 -11.15 0.75 -7.11
N PRO A 32 -10.60 0.91 -5.91
CA PRO A 32 -10.51 2.21 -5.23
C PRO A 32 -9.55 3.20 -5.90
N ARG A 33 -9.00 2.83 -7.05
CA ARG A 33 -8.04 3.64 -7.80
C ARG A 33 -8.68 4.93 -8.32
N GLY A 34 -8.22 6.07 -7.85
CA GLY A 34 -8.55 7.37 -8.42
C GLY A 34 -8.06 7.53 -9.86
N ILE A 35 -8.69 8.45 -10.58
CA ILE A 35 -8.26 8.82 -11.93
C ILE A 35 -7.06 9.74 -11.80
N ASN A 36 -5.93 9.36 -12.40
CA ASN A 36 -4.65 10.05 -12.26
C ASN A 36 -4.11 10.59 -13.60
N ASN A 37 -2.93 11.22 -13.57
CA ASN A 37 -2.25 11.85 -14.70
C ASN A 37 -1.94 10.90 -15.88
N SER A 38 -2.16 9.59 -15.76
CA SER A 38 -1.95 8.63 -16.87
C SER A 38 -2.96 8.78 -18.01
N ILE A 39 -4.06 9.47 -17.79
CA ILE A 39 -5.09 9.76 -18.80
C ILE A 39 -4.49 10.49 -20.00
N GLY A 40 -3.58 11.45 -19.78
CA GLY A 40 -2.95 12.20 -20.88
C GLY A 40 -2.21 11.32 -21.89
N LYS A 41 -1.63 10.20 -21.46
CA LYS A 41 -1.02 9.22 -22.36
C LYS A 41 -2.06 8.43 -23.14
N LEU A 42 -3.13 8.00 -22.47
CA LEU A 42 -4.24 7.28 -23.09
C LEU A 42 -4.98 8.16 -24.12
N ILE A 43 -5.20 9.43 -23.83
CA ILE A 43 -5.77 10.38 -24.79
C ILE A 43 -4.91 10.44 -26.04
N LYS A 44 -3.58 10.60 -25.90
CA LYS A 44 -2.66 10.63 -27.06
C LYS A 44 -2.62 9.32 -27.85
N GLU A 45 -2.87 8.18 -27.21
CA GLU A 45 -2.95 6.88 -27.90
C GLU A 45 -4.26 6.73 -28.65
N PHE A 46 -5.38 7.15 -28.07
CA PHE A 46 -6.71 7.07 -28.69
C PHE A 46 -6.90 8.10 -29.81
N ASP A 47 -6.26 9.26 -29.70
CA ASP A 47 -6.23 10.28 -30.74
C ASP A 47 -5.54 9.78 -32.05
N LYS A 48 -4.80 8.68 -31.97
CA LYS A 48 -4.22 8.00 -33.14
C LYS A 48 -5.15 7.01 -33.84
N GLU A 49 -6.44 7.01 -33.48
CA GLU A 49 -7.48 6.14 -34.05
C GLU A 49 -7.18 4.63 -33.88
N ASN A 50 -6.35 4.25 -32.92
CA ASN A 50 -6.07 2.84 -32.65
C ASN A 50 -7.30 2.14 -32.10
N PRO A 51 -7.64 0.92 -32.60
CA PRO A 51 -8.80 0.18 -32.12
C PRO A 51 -8.62 -0.25 -30.66
N GLN A 52 -9.73 -0.21 -29.92
CA GLN A 52 -9.76 -0.68 -28.53
C GLN A 52 -9.84 -2.20 -28.45
N LEU A 53 -8.81 -2.81 -27.87
CA LEU A 53 -8.75 -4.26 -27.74
C LEU A 53 -9.48 -4.79 -26.49
N HIS A 54 -9.73 -3.94 -25.48
CA HIS A 54 -10.33 -4.35 -24.21
C HIS A 54 -11.52 -3.47 -23.86
N LEU A 55 -12.63 -4.12 -23.47
CA LEU A 55 -13.83 -3.45 -22.98
C LEU A 55 -13.71 -3.13 -21.50
N SER A 56 -14.37 -2.06 -21.06
CA SER A 56 -14.52 -1.78 -19.64
C SER A 56 -15.45 -2.79 -18.99
N LEU A 57 -15.13 -3.17 -17.74
CA LEU A 57 -15.89 -4.12 -16.94
C LEU A 57 -16.69 -3.38 -15.87
N ALA A 58 -17.96 -3.75 -15.74
CA ALA A 58 -18.89 -3.10 -14.79
C ALA A 58 -19.75 -4.13 -14.05
N ARG A 59 -20.33 -3.74 -12.94
CA ARG A 59 -21.40 -4.44 -12.24
C ARG A 59 -22.57 -3.51 -11.99
N ILE A 60 -23.73 -4.09 -11.70
CA ILE A 60 -24.92 -3.30 -11.33
C ILE A 60 -24.99 -3.19 -9.80
N GLU A 61 -25.12 -1.97 -9.31
CA GLU A 61 -25.34 -1.68 -7.91
C GLU A 61 -26.35 -0.52 -7.77
N ASN A 62 -27.45 -0.74 -7.10
CA ASN A 62 -28.50 0.28 -6.86
C ASN A 62 -28.96 0.99 -8.16
N GLY A 63 -29.13 0.24 -9.25
CA GLY A 63 -29.55 0.77 -10.55
C GLY A 63 -28.46 1.55 -11.31
N LYS A 64 -27.22 1.56 -10.82
CA LYS A 64 -26.07 2.21 -11.45
C LYS A 64 -25.09 1.18 -11.98
N LEU A 65 -24.43 1.48 -13.08
CA LEU A 65 -23.33 0.65 -13.62
C LEU A 65 -22.01 1.14 -13.04
N LYS A 66 -21.43 0.32 -12.18
CA LYS A 66 -20.16 0.59 -11.49
C LYS A 66 -19.02 -0.03 -12.27
N ILE A 67 -18.16 0.81 -12.89
CA ILE A 67 -16.97 0.36 -13.62
C ILE A 67 -15.87 0.04 -12.61
N PHE A 68 -15.38 -1.18 -12.59
CA PHE A 68 -14.29 -1.63 -11.74
C PHE A 68 -12.98 -1.93 -12.51
N ASP A 69 -13.04 -2.09 -13.84
CA ASP A 69 -11.86 -2.15 -14.70
C ASP A 69 -12.07 -1.33 -15.98
N GLY A 70 -10.99 -0.70 -16.47
CA GLY A 70 -11.02 0.16 -17.65
C GLY A 70 -11.53 1.58 -17.41
N GLN A 71 -11.67 2.05 -16.14
CA GLN A 71 -12.13 3.40 -15.81
C GLN A 71 -11.27 4.52 -16.44
N HIS A 72 -9.94 4.37 -16.48
CA HIS A 72 -9.06 5.34 -17.14
C HIS A 72 -9.32 5.44 -18.63
N LYS A 73 -9.57 4.29 -19.30
CA LYS A 73 -9.93 4.25 -20.72
C LYS A 73 -11.29 4.92 -20.96
N ALA A 74 -12.27 4.61 -20.11
CA ALA A 74 -13.59 5.22 -20.22
C ALA A 74 -13.50 6.74 -20.10
N VAL A 75 -12.76 7.27 -19.11
CA VAL A 75 -12.59 8.73 -18.96
C VAL A 75 -11.83 9.35 -20.13
N ALA A 76 -10.75 8.71 -20.62
CA ALA A 76 -10.03 9.21 -21.80
C ALA A 76 -10.95 9.31 -23.02
N GLN A 77 -11.82 8.31 -23.26
CA GLN A 77 -12.80 8.32 -24.33
C GLN A 77 -13.87 9.41 -24.15
N ILE A 78 -14.36 9.62 -22.92
CA ILE A 78 -15.30 10.71 -22.60
C ILE A 78 -14.67 12.06 -22.95
N LEU A 79 -13.43 12.28 -22.58
CA LEU A 79 -12.69 13.51 -22.88
C LEU A 79 -12.49 13.71 -24.39
N LEU A 80 -12.39 12.63 -25.15
CA LEU A 80 -12.36 12.64 -26.63
C LEU A 80 -13.74 12.72 -27.29
N GLY A 81 -14.82 12.90 -26.51
CA GLY A 81 -16.15 13.15 -27.03
C GLY A 81 -17.05 11.93 -27.16
N THR A 82 -16.62 10.74 -26.73
CA THR A 82 -17.45 9.54 -26.70
C THR A 82 -18.64 9.73 -25.73
N ARG A 83 -19.86 9.41 -26.18
CA ARG A 83 -21.09 9.58 -25.40
C ARG A 83 -21.77 8.27 -25.03
N LYS A 84 -21.37 7.18 -25.67
CA LYS A 84 -21.86 5.83 -25.40
C LYS A 84 -20.70 4.84 -25.40
N PHE A 85 -20.80 3.85 -24.53
CA PHE A 85 -19.78 2.81 -24.39
C PHE A 85 -20.39 1.42 -24.48
N VAL A 86 -19.65 0.51 -25.09
CA VAL A 86 -19.88 -0.93 -24.90
C VAL A 86 -19.12 -1.36 -23.65
N VAL A 87 -19.86 -1.89 -22.67
CA VAL A 87 -19.30 -2.42 -21.43
C VAL A 87 -19.73 -3.87 -21.22
N ARG A 88 -18.85 -4.68 -20.62
CA ARG A 88 -19.24 -6.00 -20.12
C ARG A 88 -19.77 -5.84 -18.70
N VAL A 89 -21.02 -6.16 -18.48
CA VAL A 89 -21.69 -6.01 -17.20
C VAL A 89 -21.88 -7.37 -16.54
N PHE A 90 -21.36 -7.52 -15.33
CA PHE A 90 -21.58 -8.69 -14.48
C PHE A 90 -22.92 -8.54 -13.74
N LEU A 91 -23.75 -9.59 -13.84
CA LEU A 91 -25.10 -9.62 -13.27
C LEU A 91 -25.07 -10.34 -11.92
N LYS A 92 -25.30 -9.59 -10.82
CA LYS A 92 -25.26 -10.11 -9.44
C LYS A 92 -24.02 -10.94 -9.11
N PRO A 93 -22.80 -10.41 -9.39
CA PRO A 93 -21.59 -11.17 -9.19
C PRO A 93 -21.30 -11.40 -7.69
N ASN A 94 -20.50 -12.43 -7.39
CA ASN A 94 -19.87 -12.55 -6.10
C ASN A 94 -18.76 -11.48 -5.99
N ILE A 95 -18.97 -10.48 -5.16
CA ILE A 95 -18.08 -9.31 -5.05
C ILE A 95 -16.67 -9.72 -4.58
N ASP A 96 -16.57 -10.62 -3.60
CA ASP A 96 -15.28 -11.08 -3.08
C ASP A 96 -14.45 -11.73 -4.19
N ARG A 97 -15.09 -12.61 -4.95
CA ARG A 97 -14.47 -13.33 -6.07
C ARG A 97 -14.09 -12.39 -7.22
N LEU A 98 -14.96 -11.42 -7.52
CA LEU A 98 -14.69 -10.43 -8.56
C LEU A 98 -13.54 -9.51 -8.17
N THR A 99 -13.48 -9.09 -6.91
CA THR A 99 -12.39 -8.30 -6.34
C THR A 99 -11.07 -9.08 -6.40
N GLU A 100 -11.07 -10.34 -5.98
CA GLU A 100 -9.89 -11.21 -6.04
C GLU A 100 -9.40 -11.40 -7.48
N THR A 101 -10.33 -11.66 -8.42
CA THR A 101 -10.00 -11.82 -9.84
C THR A 101 -9.44 -10.53 -10.44
N ASN A 102 -10.08 -9.38 -10.20
CA ASN A 102 -9.61 -8.08 -10.68
C ASN A 102 -8.22 -7.74 -10.15
N THR A 103 -7.98 -8.11 -8.90
CA THR A 103 -6.70 -7.95 -8.22
C THR A 103 -5.59 -8.82 -8.83
N ASN A 104 -5.91 -10.03 -9.25
CA ASN A 104 -4.94 -10.99 -9.79
C ASN A 104 -4.74 -10.84 -11.32
N ALA A 105 -5.73 -10.34 -12.05
CA ALA A 105 -5.69 -10.24 -13.52
C ALA A 105 -4.77 -9.15 -14.07
N GLY A 106 -4.35 -8.19 -13.25
CA GLY A 106 -3.53 -7.03 -13.66
C GLY A 106 -2.02 -7.25 -13.61
N SER A 107 -1.52 -8.46 -13.34
CA SER A 107 -0.12 -8.70 -13.02
C SER A 107 0.82 -8.82 -14.22
N THR A 108 1.13 -7.71 -14.87
CA THR A 108 2.40 -7.59 -15.62
C THR A 108 3.42 -6.82 -14.78
N LEU A 109 4.67 -7.23 -14.84
CA LEU A 109 5.79 -6.78 -14.00
C LEU A 109 6.01 -5.25 -13.82
N ARG A 110 5.39 -4.42 -14.65
CA ARG A 110 5.46 -2.95 -14.58
C ARG A 110 4.41 -2.31 -13.65
N GLN A 111 3.37 -3.04 -13.31
CA GLN A 111 2.26 -2.61 -12.45
C GLN A 111 2.48 -2.98 -10.98
N ILE A 112 3.47 -3.83 -10.68
CA ILE A 112 3.63 -4.50 -9.37
C ILE A 112 3.74 -3.51 -8.19
N ALA A 113 4.41 -2.38 -8.36
CA ALA A 113 4.56 -1.42 -7.26
C ALA A 113 3.26 -0.68 -6.95
N PHE A 114 2.57 -0.24 -8.00
CA PHE A 114 1.29 0.44 -7.92
C PHE A 114 0.16 -0.52 -7.49
N ASP A 115 0.15 -1.72 -8.06
CA ASP A 115 -0.82 -2.77 -7.74
C ASP A 115 -0.73 -3.21 -6.28
N LYS A 116 0.47 -3.25 -5.68
CA LYS A 116 0.63 -3.59 -4.26
C LYS A 116 -0.02 -2.58 -3.31
N SER A 117 -0.02 -1.28 -3.65
CA SER A 117 -0.71 -0.26 -2.86
C SER A 117 -2.23 -0.46 -2.90
N ILE A 118 -2.77 -0.71 -4.10
CA ILE A 118 -4.19 -0.99 -4.31
C ILE A 118 -4.59 -2.31 -3.67
N MET A 119 -3.78 -3.35 -3.86
CA MET A 119 -3.96 -4.65 -3.22
C MET A 119 -4.12 -4.52 -1.71
N ARG A 120 -3.28 -3.71 -1.09
CA ARG A 120 -3.35 -3.47 0.36
C ARG A 120 -4.65 -2.80 0.76
N GLN A 121 -5.11 -1.82 -0.01
CA GLN A 121 -6.39 -1.15 0.26
C GLN A 121 -7.57 -2.10 0.08
N LEU A 122 -7.57 -2.92 -0.97
CA LEU A 122 -8.58 -3.95 -1.19
C LEU A 122 -8.57 -5.01 -0.09
N ASN A 123 -7.40 -5.49 0.29
CA ASN A 123 -7.27 -6.47 1.36
C ASN A 123 -7.70 -5.92 2.72
N ASN A 124 -7.51 -4.62 2.97
CA ASN A 124 -8.06 -3.94 4.14
C ASN A 124 -9.60 -3.94 4.12
N THR A 125 -10.22 -3.69 2.98
CA THR A 125 -11.68 -3.76 2.80
C THR A 125 -12.17 -5.19 3.02
N LEU A 126 -11.52 -6.17 2.41
CA LEU A 126 -11.84 -7.59 2.58
C LEU A 126 -11.69 -8.06 4.04
N TYR A 127 -10.68 -7.57 4.75
CA TYR A 127 -10.52 -7.82 6.17
C TYR A 127 -11.75 -7.32 6.97
N SER A 128 -12.15 -6.07 6.72
CA SER A 128 -13.32 -5.47 7.39
C SER A 128 -14.62 -6.25 7.10
N GLU A 129 -14.80 -6.76 5.88
CA GLU A 129 -15.93 -7.61 5.53
C GLU A 129 -15.89 -8.96 6.24
N ARG A 130 -14.71 -9.58 6.40
CA ARG A 130 -14.55 -10.83 7.15
C ARG A 130 -14.86 -10.64 8.62
N VAL A 131 -14.43 -9.54 9.22
CA VAL A 131 -14.80 -9.14 10.59
C VAL A 131 -16.32 -9.06 10.75
N LYS A 132 -17.01 -8.33 9.87
CA LYS A 132 -18.48 -8.23 9.89
C LYS A 132 -19.18 -9.60 9.76
N LYS A 133 -18.72 -10.45 8.83
CA LYS A 133 -19.26 -11.81 8.68
C LYS A 133 -19.07 -12.65 9.95
N TYR A 134 -17.93 -12.54 10.61
CA TYR A 134 -17.65 -13.20 11.88
C TYR A 134 -18.61 -12.72 12.98
N GLN A 135 -18.74 -11.40 13.14
CA GLN A 135 -19.63 -10.78 14.13
C GLN A 135 -21.08 -11.24 13.94
N ILE A 136 -21.59 -11.21 12.71
CA ILE A 136 -22.94 -11.68 12.38
C ILE A 136 -23.12 -13.17 12.74
N ALA A 137 -22.16 -14.02 12.38
CA ALA A 137 -22.23 -15.46 12.63
C ALA A 137 -22.21 -15.82 14.12
N HIS A 138 -21.62 -14.96 14.96
CA HIS A 138 -21.54 -15.17 16.42
C HIS A 138 -22.54 -14.28 17.19
N ASN A 139 -23.49 -13.61 16.51
CA ASN A 139 -24.46 -12.69 17.11
C ASN A 139 -23.79 -11.56 17.93
N LEU A 140 -22.59 -11.11 17.51
CA LEU A 140 -21.89 -10.00 18.13
C LEU A 140 -22.40 -8.66 17.55
N LYS A 141 -22.29 -7.58 18.34
CA LYS A 141 -22.56 -6.23 17.85
C LYS A 141 -21.48 -5.80 16.84
N GLU A 142 -21.78 -4.80 16.02
CA GLU A 142 -20.86 -4.29 15.00
C GLU A 142 -19.59 -3.65 15.60
N ASP A 143 -19.66 -3.19 16.85
CA ASP A 143 -18.57 -2.62 17.65
C ASP A 143 -17.90 -3.60 18.62
N ASP A 144 -18.30 -4.88 18.60
CA ASP A 144 -17.75 -5.93 19.47
C ASP A 144 -16.54 -6.61 18.78
N TYR A 145 -15.36 -6.36 19.33
CA TYR A 145 -14.08 -6.94 18.88
C TYR A 145 -13.46 -7.85 19.95
N SER A 146 -14.29 -8.48 20.80
CA SER A 146 -13.85 -9.39 21.85
C SER A 146 -13.24 -10.71 21.38
N PHE A 147 -13.04 -10.85 20.08
CA PHE A 147 -12.41 -12.00 19.43
C PHE A 147 -11.01 -11.67 18.91
N SER A 148 -10.18 -12.69 18.74
CA SER A 148 -8.81 -12.55 18.24
C SER A 148 -8.72 -12.70 16.72
N GLU A 149 -7.63 -12.18 16.13
CA GLU A 149 -7.30 -12.42 14.73
C GLU A 149 -7.18 -13.92 14.42
N GLN A 150 -6.66 -14.71 15.38
CA GLN A 150 -6.56 -16.15 15.21
C GLN A 150 -7.94 -16.82 15.15
N GLN A 151 -8.88 -16.43 15.99
CA GLN A 151 -10.27 -16.93 15.94
C GLN A 151 -10.95 -16.59 14.61
N LEU A 152 -10.68 -15.39 14.08
CA LEU A 152 -11.16 -15.00 12.75
C LEU A 152 -10.59 -15.92 11.65
N ILE A 153 -9.30 -16.24 11.68
CA ILE A 153 -8.64 -17.15 10.73
C ILE A 153 -9.25 -18.56 10.84
N ASP A 154 -9.44 -19.05 12.06
CA ASP A 154 -9.92 -20.40 12.31
C ASP A 154 -11.40 -20.57 11.89
N PHE A 155 -12.18 -19.51 11.99
CA PHE A 155 -13.58 -19.49 11.56
C PHE A 155 -13.73 -19.70 10.05
N PHE A 156 -12.89 -19.06 9.25
CA PHE A 156 -12.90 -19.20 7.79
C PHE A 156 -12.06 -20.39 7.34
N LYS A 157 -12.48 -21.61 7.69
CA LYS A 157 -11.82 -22.87 7.30
C LYS A 157 -11.63 -22.95 5.78
N GLY A 158 -10.40 -23.20 5.35
CA GLY A 158 -10.03 -23.27 3.93
C GLY A 158 -9.58 -21.94 3.33
N ASP A 159 -9.85 -20.80 3.97
CA ASP A 159 -9.44 -19.45 3.52
C ASP A 159 -8.47 -18.76 4.49
N GLY A 160 -7.98 -19.47 5.49
CA GLY A 160 -7.16 -18.91 6.57
C GLY A 160 -5.87 -18.22 6.09
N ALA A 161 -5.24 -18.72 5.02
CA ALA A 161 -4.05 -18.08 4.44
C ALA A 161 -4.37 -16.70 3.85
N ASN A 162 -5.51 -16.56 3.17
CA ASN A 162 -5.97 -15.29 2.63
C ASN A 162 -6.37 -14.32 3.73
N ILE A 163 -7.09 -14.80 4.75
CA ILE A 163 -7.45 -13.97 5.92
C ILE A 163 -6.20 -13.42 6.60
N LYS A 164 -5.19 -14.28 6.81
CA LYS A 164 -3.91 -13.83 7.37
C LYS A 164 -3.23 -12.76 6.50
N LYS A 165 -3.25 -12.93 5.19
CA LYS A 165 -2.76 -11.92 4.25
C LYS A 165 -3.54 -10.60 4.37
N TYR A 166 -4.88 -10.66 4.45
CA TYR A 166 -5.71 -9.47 4.60
C TYR A 166 -5.41 -8.71 5.89
N ILE A 167 -5.19 -9.43 7.01
CA ILE A 167 -4.78 -8.84 8.29
C ILE A 167 -3.44 -8.10 8.12
N ILE A 168 -2.42 -8.76 7.57
CA ILE A 168 -1.10 -8.14 7.37
C ILE A 168 -1.19 -6.92 6.44
N ASP A 169 -1.93 -7.01 5.37
CA ASP A 169 -2.11 -5.90 4.42
C ASP A 169 -2.92 -4.76 5.03
N SER A 170 -3.87 -5.06 5.95
CA SER A 170 -4.58 -4.04 6.73
C SER A 170 -3.64 -3.30 7.68
N ILE A 171 -2.75 -4.00 8.37
CA ILE A 171 -1.74 -3.39 9.24
C ILE A 171 -0.81 -2.47 8.42
N LYS A 172 -0.28 -2.98 7.31
CA LYS A 172 0.56 -2.20 6.40
C LYS A 172 -0.18 -0.97 5.85
N HIS A 173 -1.48 -1.12 5.55
CA HIS A 173 -2.33 -0.02 5.11
C HIS A 173 -2.48 1.06 6.18
N SER A 174 -2.74 0.65 7.42
CA SER A 174 -2.87 1.57 8.55
C SER A 174 -1.57 2.35 8.81
N ILE A 175 -0.41 1.67 8.77
CA ILE A 175 0.90 2.32 8.89
C ILE A 175 1.13 3.32 7.74
N THR A 176 0.91 2.89 6.51
CA THR A 176 1.20 3.71 5.32
C THR A 176 0.35 4.97 5.26
N ASN A 177 -0.94 4.87 5.64
CA ASN A 177 -1.91 5.96 5.52
C ASN A 177 -2.16 6.70 6.84
N ALA A 178 -1.41 6.39 7.91
CA ALA A 178 -1.50 7.13 9.15
C ALA A 178 -1.27 8.63 8.91
N LYS A 179 -2.03 9.49 9.62
CA LYS A 179 -1.92 10.95 9.49
C LYS A 179 -0.53 11.44 9.87
N ASP A 180 0.05 10.81 10.89
CA ASP A 180 1.35 11.19 11.45
C ASP A 180 2.53 10.55 10.71
N ASN A 181 2.28 9.78 9.65
CA ASN A 181 3.34 9.20 8.83
C ASN A 181 3.90 10.24 7.85
N LYS A 182 4.90 11.00 8.29
CA LYS A 182 5.60 12.01 7.48
C LYS A 182 6.42 11.41 6.33
N LEU A 183 6.80 10.13 6.42
CA LEU A 183 7.56 9.47 5.34
C LEU A 183 6.71 9.26 4.08
N LYS A 184 5.40 9.27 4.20
CA LYS A 184 4.46 9.07 3.09
C LYS A 184 4.72 10.01 1.92
N ASP A 185 5.11 11.26 2.20
CA ASP A 185 5.34 12.29 1.18
C ASP A 185 6.62 12.05 0.35
N TYR A 186 7.46 11.11 0.78
CA TYR A 186 8.72 10.74 0.13
C TYR A 186 8.66 9.37 -0.56
N ILE A 187 7.47 8.75 -0.64
CA ILE A 187 7.27 7.43 -1.25
C ILE A 187 6.53 7.57 -2.58
N ASP A 188 7.13 7.09 -3.64
CA ASP A 188 6.49 7.01 -4.96
C ASP A 188 5.50 5.82 -5.02
N PHE A 189 4.24 6.09 -4.72
CA PHE A 189 3.16 5.10 -4.79
C PHE A 189 2.72 4.81 -6.22
N GLU A 190 3.01 5.68 -7.17
CA GLU A 190 2.57 5.55 -8.56
C GLU A 190 3.57 4.78 -9.43
N GLY A 191 4.81 4.64 -8.98
CA GLY A 191 5.88 3.93 -9.69
C GLY A 191 6.31 4.61 -11.00
N LYS A 192 6.01 5.89 -11.18
CA LYS A 192 6.22 6.62 -12.44
C LYS A 192 7.20 7.75 -12.34
N ALA A 193 7.26 8.38 -11.20
CA ALA A 193 8.03 9.57 -11.01
C ALA A 193 9.36 9.20 -10.36
N LYS A 194 10.44 9.53 -11.04
CA LYS A 194 11.75 9.57 -10.40
C LYS A 194 11.92 10.85 -9.58
N GLU A 195 10.82 11.39 -9.08
CA GLU A 195 10.74 12.63 -8.32
C GLU A 195 10.89 12.37 -6.82
N LEU A 196 10.49 11.18 -6.35
CA LEU A 196 10.56 10.82 -4.93
C LEU A 196 11.67 9.80 -4.64
N PRO A 197 12.29 9.86 -3.44
CA PRO A 197 13.50 9.10 -3.14
C PRO A 197 13.25 7.61 -2.93
N ILE A 198 12.07 7.22 -2.42
CA ILE A 198 11.76 5.84 -2.08
C ILE A 198 10.70 5.31 -3.04
N SER A 199 11.02 4.31 -3.85
CA SER A 199 9.98 3.60 -4.59
C SER A 199 9.08 2.82 -3.65
N TYR A 200 7.79 2.70 -3.98
CA TYR A 200 6.88 1.89 -3.18
C TYR A 200 7.35 0.43 -3.05
N SER A 201 7.97 -0.13 -4.08
CA SER A 201 8.54 -1.48 -4.01
C SER A 201 9.66 -1.58 -2.99
N ALA A 202 10.57 -0.60 -2.93
CA ALA A 202 11.62 -0.56 -1.93
C ALA A 202 11.03 -0.41 -0.51
N PHE A 203 10.06 0.50 -0.32
CA PHE A 203 9.37 0.67 0.95
C PHE A 203 8.72 -0.62 1.47
N ASP A 204 7.97 -1.32 0.61
CA ASP A 204 7.29 -2.57 0.99
C ASP A 204 8.28 -3.71 1.30
N LYS A 205 9.31 -3.88 0.46
CA LYS A 205 10.28 -4.98 0.62
C LYS A 205 11.29 -4.76 1.74
N THR A 206 11.60 -3.53 2.07
CA THR A 206 12.61 -3.20 3.09
C THR A 206 11.95 -2.75 4.38
N ILE A 207 11.33 -1.58 4.42
CA ILE A 207 10.81 -0.97 5.64
C ILE A 207 9.63 -1.77 6.19
N LEU A 208 8.58 -1.95 5.40
CA LEU A 208 7.40 -2.66 5.89
C LEU A 208 7.71 -4.14 6.20
N SER A 209 8.51 -4.82 5.39
CA SER A 209 8.86 -6.21 5.66
C SER A 209 9.77 -6.39 6.87
N SER A 210 10.56 -5.38 7.23
CA SER A 210 11.40 -5.40 8.44
C SER A 210 10.60 -5.22 9.72
N PHE A 211 9.56 -4.39 9.68
CA PHE A 211 8.78 -4.03 10.86
C PHE A 211 7.47 -4.82 10.98
N VAL A 212 6.80 -5.15 9.88
CA VAL A 212 5.56 -5.93 9.87
C VAL A 212 5.85 -7.39 9.53
N ASN A 213 5.96 -8.22 10.56
CA ASN A 213 6.25 -9.63 10.38
C ASN A 213 4.99 -10.43 10.06
N SER A 214 5.05 -11.29 9.06
CA SER A 214 3.93 -12.16 8.65
C SER A 214 3.55 -13.24 9.67
N LYS A 215 4.34 -13.44 10.73
CA LYS A 215 4.03 -14.37 11.84
C LYS A 215 3.15 -13.74 12.92
N LEU A 216 2.90 -12.44 12.87
CA LEU A 216 2.29 -11.64 13.94
C LEU A 216 0.76 -11.60 13.90
N VAL A 217 0.11 -12.73 13.82
CA VAL A 217 -1.32 -12.81 14.09
C VAL A 217 -1.53 -12.80 15.60
N LEU A 218 -2.33 -11.88 16.12
CA LEU A 218 -2.62 -11.81 17.55
C LEU A 218 -3.57 -12.93 17.97
N LYS A 219 -3.23 -13.58 19.08
CA LYS A 219 -4.11 -14.55 19.75
C LYS A 219 -4.96 -13.92 20.84
N THR A 220 -4.67 -12.67 21.19
CA THR A 220 -5.45 -11.86 22.14
C THR A 220 -6.63 -11.21 21.42
N PRO A 221 -7.75 -10.90 22.11
CA PRO A 221 -8.84 -10.15 21.50
C PRO A 221 -8.37 -8.86 20.84
N ILE A 222 -9.04 -8.47 19.75
CA ILE A 222 -8.66 -7.29 18.96
C ILE A 222 -8.78 -6.00 19.79
N ASP A 223 -9.77 -5.95 20.70
CA ASP A 223 -10.03 -4.84 21.62
C ASP A 223 -9.29 -4.95 22.97
N ALA A 224 -8.45 -5.99 23.14
CA ALA A 224 -7.72 -6.19 24.38
C ALA A 224 -6.78 -5.01 24.66
N LYS A 225 -6.65 -4.70 25.95
CA LYS A 225 -5.73 -3.67 26.44
C LYS A 225 -4.67 -4.32 27.32
N THR A 226 -3.46 -3.80 27.25
CA THR A 226 -2.38 -4.11 28.20
C THR A 226 -2.70 -3.53 29.56
N ASP A 227 -1.91 -3.88 30.57
CA ASP A 227 -2.03 -3.32 31.93
C ASP A 227 -1.90 -1.79 31.93
N GLU A 228 -1.21 -1.21 30.93
CA GLU A 228 -1.08 0.24 30.72
C GLU A 228 -2.26 0.83 29.91
N GLY A 229 -3.26 0.04 29.57
CA GLY A 229 -4.46 0.47 28.84
C GLY A 229 -4.28 0.61 27.31
N LEU A 230 -3.16 0.14 26.77
CA LEU A 230 -2.84 0.25 25.34
C LEU A 230 -3.28 -1.00 24.58
N ASN A 231 -3.80 -0.80 23.36
CA ASN A 231 -4.06 -1.93 22.46
C ASN A 231 -2.75 -2.36 21.78
N PRO A 232 -2.34 -3.65 21.84
CA PRO A 232 -1.07 -4.11 21.27
C PRO A 232 -0.94 -3.86 19.78
N ARG A 233 -2.03 -3.96 19.01
CA ARG A 233 -1.98 -3.71 17.56
C ARG A 233 -1.89 -2.22 17.25
N GLU A 234 -2.61 -1.39 18.00
CA GLU A 234 -2.53 0.05 17.87
C GLU A 234 -1.14 0.57 18.28
N LEU A 235 -0.59 0.04 19.36
CA LEU A 235 0.76 0.35 19.82
C LEU A 235 1.81 0.02 18.74
N GLU A 236 1.73 -1.17 18.14
CA GLU A 236 2.61 -1.59 17.04
C GLU A 236 2.56 -0.59 15.87
N ILE A 237 1.36 -0.24 15.42
CA ILE A 237 1.17 0.71 14.31
C ILE A 237 1.77 2.07 14.67
N ASN A 238 1.43 2.62 15.84
CA ASN A 238 1.85 3.95 16.26
C ASN A 238 3.37 4.05 16.43
N GLN A 239 4.01 3.02 16.99
CA GLN A 239 5.46 2.99 17.15
C GLN A 239 6.19 2.91 15.81
N ILE A 240 5.70 2.09 14.88
CA ILE A 240 6.26 2.04 13.51
C ILE A 240 6.08 3.39 12.81
N VAL A 241 4.90 4.01 12.89
CA VAL A 241 4.62 5.33 12.31
C VAL A 241 5.56 6.39 12.88
N ARG A 242 5.83 6.37 14.19
CA ARG A 242 6.79 7.29 14.81
C ARG A 242 8.21 7.09 14.25
N ILE A 243 8.66 5.84 14.06
CA ILE A 243 9.96 5.59 13.40
C ILE A 243 9.97 6.17 11.98
N LEU A 244 8.90 5.95 11.20
CA LEU A 244 8.80 6.50 9.85
C LEU A 244 8.88 8.03 9.85
N SER A 245 8.26 8.68 10.83
CA SER A 245 8.32 10.14 10.98
C SER A 245 9.71 10.63 11.37
N ILE A 246 10.42 9.93 12.26
CA ILE A 246 11.83 10.22 12.59
C ILE A 246 12.72 10.09 11.33
N LEU A 247 12.49 9.06 10.50
CA LEU A 247 13.21 8.91 9.23
C LEU A 247 12.95 10.09 8.29
N ALA A 248 11.67 10.49 8.15
CA ALA A 248 11.29 11.61 7.29
C ALA A 248 11.94 12.93 7.74
N GLU A 249 11.88 13.23 9.02
CA GLU A 249 12.40 14.48 9.61
C GLU A 249 13.91 14.59 9.50
N ASN A 250 14.63 13.49 9.73
CA ASN A 250 16.09 13.53 9.80
C ASN A 250 16.79 13.26 8.47
N ILE A 251 16.13 12.61 7.50
CA ILE A 251 16.78 12.25 6.23
C ILE A 251 16.22 13.06 5.05
N TYR A 252 14.91 13.33 5.01
CA TYR A 252 14.24 13.81 3.80
C TYR A 252 13.71 15.24 3.89
N MET A 253 13.09 15.59 5.01
CA MET A 253 12.39 16.87 5.16
C MET A 253 13.36 18.06 5.01
N ASN A 254 13.08 18.96 4.07
CA ASN A 254 13.92 20.11 3.71
C ASN A 254 15.33 19.74 3.19
N LYS A 255 15.57 18.48 2.87
CA LYS A 255 16.85 17.94 2.39
C LYS A 255 16.72 17.34 0.99
N PHE A 256 15.68 16.55 0.75
CA PHE A 256 15.39 16.00 -0.56
C PHE A 256 14.58 17.02 -1.39
N LEU A 257 15.05 17.29 -2.61
CA LEU A 257 14.45 18.26 -3.53
C LEU A 257 13.75 17.50 -4.67
N PRO A 258 12.39 17.44 -4.69
CA PRO A 258 11.64 16.70 -5.70
C PRO A 258 11.89 17.17 -7.14
N GLU A 259 12.19 18.44 -7.33
CA GLU A 259 12.53 19.04 -8.62
C GLU A 259 13.84 18.49 -9.22
N ILE A 260 14.78 18.09 -8.38
CA ILE A 260 16.01 17.39 -8.79
C ILE A 260 15.70 15.91 -8.99
N GLY A 261 14.90 15.33 -8.11
CA GLY A 261 14.45 13.95 -8.12
C GLY A 261 15.60 12.94 -8.01
N THR A 262 15.37 11.73 -8.50
CA THR A 262 16.35 10.61 -8.44
C THR A 262 16.95 10.28 -9.80
N ALA A 263 16.51 10.96 -10.89
CA ALA A 263 16.91 10.62 -12.23
C ALA A 263 18.37 10.98 -12.53
N ARG A 264 19.19 9.97 -12.80
CA ARG A 264 20.58 10.12 -13.22
C ARG A 264 21.47 10.89 -12.24
N VAL A 265 21.13 10.92 -10.95
CA VAL A 265 21.90 11.65 -9.91
C VAL A 265 23.38 11.23 -9.95
N GLU A 266 23.69 9.93 -9.85
CA GLU A 266 25.09 9.46 -9.88
C GLU A 266 25.79 9.78 -11.21
N LYS A 267 25.08 9.69 -12.32
CA LYS A 267 25.65 10.05 -13.62
C LYS A 267 25.98 11.55 -13.71
N LYS A 268 25.11 12.42 -13.19
CA LYS A 268 25.39 13.87 -13.13
C LYS A 268 26.64 14.16 -12.32
N ILE A 269 26.87 13.44 -11.20
CA ILE A 269 28.06 13.57 -10.37
C ILE A 269 29.31 13.13 -11.16
N ILE A 270 29.29 11.97 -11.80
CA ILE A 270 30.42 11.46 -12.60
C ILE A 270 30.72 12.41 -13.76
N ASP A 271 29.70 12.92 -14.46
CA ASP A 271 29.85 13.85 -15.57
C ASP A 271 30.21 15.28 -15.13
N LYS A 272 30.34 15.53 -13.81
CA LYS A 272 30.56 16.87 -13.21
C LYS A 272 29.50 17.90 -13.64
N LYS A 273 28.24 17.45 -13.77
CA LYS A 273 27.06 18.25 -14.12
C LYS A 273 26.07 18.32 -12.93
N ASP A 274 26.62 18.35 -11.74
CA ASP A 274 25.88 18.20 -10.47
C ASP A 274 25.73 19.53 -9.70
N THR A 275 25.82 20.66 -10.38
CA THR A 275 25.74 21.99 -9.77
C THR A 275 24.49 22.22 -8.92
N ASP A 276 23.41 21.54 -9.25
CA ASP A 276 22.11 21.69 -8.59
C ASP A 276 21.91 20.69 -7.43
N ILE A 277 22.79 19.67 -7.32
CA ILE A 277 22.66 18.61 -6.33
C ILE A 277 23.35 19.01 -5.04
N THR A 278 22.56 19.32 -4.01
CA THR A 278 23.07 19.60 -2.68
C THR A 278 23.58 18.33 -1.99
N ASP A 279 24.46 18.47 -0.99
CA ASP A 279 24.92 17.33 -0.21
C ASP A 279 23.77 16.64 0.53
N ASP A 280 22.82 17.41 1.04
CA ASP A 280 21.66 16.87 1.74
C ASP A 280 20.76 16.06 0.80
N HIS A 281 20.55 16.55 -0.43
CA HIS A 281 19.82 15.79 -1.45
C HIS A 281 20.53 14.48 -1.80
N LEU A 282 21.85 14.52 -1.95
CA LEU A 282 22.67 13.34 -2.24
C LEU A 282 22.61 12.30 -1.12
N VAL A 283 22.68 12.75 0.14
CA VAL A 283 22.48 11.89 1.32
C VAL A 283 21.13 11.20 1.28
N ALA A 284 20.05 11.96 1.13
CA ALA A 284 18.68 11.43 1.08
C ALA A 284 18.50 10.44 -0.08
N TYR A 285 19.01 10.76 -1.26
CA TYR A 285 18.97 9.89 -2.43
C TYR A 285 19.72 8.57 -2.20
N ARG A 286 20.94 8.62 -1.69
CA ARG A 286 21.79 7.42 -1.50
C ARG A 286 21.26 6.51 -0.41
N ILE A 287 20.84 7.06 0.73
CA ILE A 287 20.25 6.29 1.83
C ILE A 287 18.97 5.56 1.38
N SER A 288 18.25 6.10 0.40
CA SER A 288 16.98 5.54 -0.11
C SER A 288 17.13 4.36 -1.07
N LYS A 289 18.35 4.05 -1.54
CA LYS A 289 18.52 2.89 -2.42
C LYS A 289 18.13 1.59 -1.71
N GLU A 290 17.38 0.72 -2.40
CA GLU A 290 16.78 -0.49 -1.80
C GLU A 290 17.79 -1.33 -1.02
N GLU A 291 18.98 -1.55 -1.60
CA GLU A 291 20.04 -2.32 -0.95
C GLU A 291 20.58 -1.64 0.32
N ILE A 292 20.69 -0.32 0.29
CA ILE A 292 21.17 0.48 1.42
C ILE A 292 20.13 0.53 2.52
N LEU A 293 18.85 0.78 2.15
CA LEU A 293 17.71 0.73 3.07
C LEU A 293 17.68 -0.60 3.84
N TYR A 294 17.79 -1.71 3.14
CA TYR A 294 17.75 -3.03 3.75
C TYR A 294 18.85 -3.17 4.82
N ASN A 295 20.07 -2.77 4.50
CA ASN A 295 21.21 -2.94 5.40
C ASN A 295 21.08 -2.11 6.68
N TRP A 296 20.80 -0.79 6.59
CA TRP A 296 20.76 0.03 7.79
C TRP A 296 19.50 -0.22 8.63
N LEU A 297 18.42 -0.69 8.03
CA LEU A 297 17.21 -1.12 8.77
C LEU A 297 17.51 -2.33 9.67
N LEU A 298 18.39 -3.25 9.25
CA LEU A 298 18.86 -4.32 10.11
C LEU A 298 19.60 -3.79 11.33
N TYR A 299 20.42 -2.73 11.15
CA TYR A 299 21.11 -2.10 12.28
C TYR A 299 20.13 -1.35 13.20
N LEU A 300 19.15 -0.64 12.64
CA LEU A 300 18.10 -0.01 13.44
C LEU A 300 17.34 -1.03 14.29
N LYS A 301 16.95 -2.15 13.69
CA LYS A 301 16.31 -3.25 14.43
C LYS A 301 17.23 -3.78 15.54
N LYS A 302 18.53 -3.88 15.27
CA LYS A 302 19.52 -4.29 16.26
C LYS A 302 19.66 -3.29 17.40
N VAL A 303 19.59 -1.99 17.14
CA VAL A 303 19.55 -0.96 18.19
C VAL A 303 18.38 -1.22 19.14
N ILE A 304 17.18 -1.45 18.60
CA ILE A 304 15.98 -1.71 19.38
C ILE A 304 16.13 -3.00 20.20
N THR A 305 16.50 -4.11 19.58
CA THR A 305 16.62 -5.41 20.25
C THR A 305 17.72 -5.40 21.33
N THR A 306 18.86 -4.78 21.06
CA THR A 306 19.96 -4.64 22.03
C THR A 306 19.55 -3.80 23.23
N TYR A 307 18.76 -2.74 23.01
CA TYR A 307 18.25 -1.93 24.12
C TYR A 307 17.40 -2.77 25.07
N PHE A 308 16.44 -3.54 24.56
CA PHE A 308 15.62 -4.42 25.39
C PHE A 308 16.45 -5.48 26.12
N SER A 309 17.42 -6.08 25.43
CA SER A 309 18.32 -7.07 26.05
C SER A 309 19.12 -6.45 27.23
N ASN A 310 19.61 -5.23 27.07
CA ASN A 310 20.43 -4.55 28.10
C ASN A 310 19.61 -4.03 29.30
N THR A 311 18.31 -3.72 29.08
CA THR A 311 17.44 -3.24 30.16
C THR A 311 16.83 -4.38 30.97
N GLY A 312 17.11 -5.63 30.64
CA GLY A 312 16.57 -6.81 31.32
C GLY A 312 15.06 -6.98 31.18
N LYS A 313 14.40 -6.20 30.30
CA LYS A 313 12.98 -6.37 29.98
C LYS A 313 12.79 -7.65 29.17
N MET A 314 11.91 -8.51 29.60
CA MET A 314 11.52 -9.67 28.79
C MET A 314 10.80 -9.20 27.53
N PHE A 315 11.26 -9.61 26.37
CA PHE A 315 10.62 -9.32 25.10
C PHE A 315 10.68 -10.55 24.17
N VAL A 316 9.75 -10.59 23.23
CA VAL A 316 9.77 -11.53 22.11
C VAL A 316 10.06 -10.74 20.87
N GLU A 317 11.15 -11.09 20.16
CA GLU A 317 11.64 -10.30 19.03
C GLU A 317 10.55 -10.04 17.97
N GLU A 318 9.71 -11.05 17.73
CA GLU A 318 8.61 -10.94 16.79
C GLU A 318 7.50 -9.97 17.25
N LYS A 319 7.42 -9.64 18.53
CA LYS A 319 6.38 -8.78 19.14
C LYS A 319 6.95 -7.48 19.69
N ILE A 320 8.18 -7.12 19.31
CA ILE A 320 8.92 -6.01 19.91
C ILE A 320 8.16 -4.67 19.79
N PHE A 321 7.43 -4.45 18.70
CA PHE A 321 6.61 -3.26 18.50
C PHE A 321 5.28 -3.28 19.27
N GLN A 322 4.93 -4.40 19.90
CA GLN A 322 3.79 -4.53 20.79
C GLN A 322 4.18 -4.28 22.26
N THR A 323 5.46 -3.97 22.50
CA THR A 323 5.99 -3.55 23.79
C THR A 323 6.25 -2.06 23.77
N GLN A 324 5.77 -1.31 24.77
CA GLN A 324 5.94 0.15 24.83
C GLN A 324 7.42 0.54 24.84
N PHE A 325 7.82 1.38 23.92
CA PHE A 325 9.15 2.01 23.89
C PHE A 325 9.18 3.19 24.86
N ASP A 326 10.21 3.23 25.70
CA ASP A 326 10.44 4.37 26.58
C ASP A 326 11.20 5.48 25.88
N ASP A 327 11.28 6.63 26.55
CA ASP A 327 11.91 7.83 25.99
C ASP A 327 13.38 7.63 25.64
N GLN A 328 14.11 6.83 26.42
CA GLN A 328 15.52 6.57 26.13
C GLN A 328 15.70 5.78 24.85
N LEU A 329 14.83 4.80 24.58
CA LEU A 329 14.86 4.06 23.32
C LEU A 329 14.53 4.97 22.13
N TRP A 330 13.57 5.88 22.27
CA TRP A 330 13.26 6.87 21.23
C TRP A 330 14.44 7.76 20.93
N ILE A 331 15.13 8.25 21.95
CA ILE A 331 16.38 9.04 21.79
C ILE A 331 17.46 8.21 21.05
N ASN A 332 17.62 6.94 21.40
CA ASN A 332 18.59 6.07 20.74
C ASN A 332 18.27 5.84 19.26
N ILE A 333 16.98 5.65 18.93
CA ILE A 333 16.51 5.51 17.54
C ILE A 333 16.79 6.79 16.75
N GLU A 334 16.44 7.94 17.29
CA GLU A 334 16.66 9.24 16.65
C GLU A 334 18.15 9.53 16.44
N ASN A 335 18.97 9.32 17.45
CA ASN A 335 20.43 9.46 17.36
C ASN A 335 21.02 8.51 16.30
N PHE A 336 20.54 7.28 16.21
CA PHE A 336 20.97 6.37 15.16
C PHE A 336 20.69 6.94 13.77
N VAL A 337 19.49 7.46 13.53
CA VAL A 337 19.09 8.04 12.24
C VAL A 337 19.90 9.30 11.92
N ILE A 338 20.10 10.17 12.90
CA ILE A 338 20.93 11.39 12.74
C ILE A 338 22.35 10.99 12.35
N ASN A 339 22.99 10.10 13.12
CA ASN A 339 24.37 9.66 12.86
C ASN A 339 24.48 8.97 11.49
N LEU A 340 23.51 8.15 11.11
CA LEU A 340 23.44 7.53 9.79
C LEU A 340 23.46 8.59 8.68
N SER A 341 22.62 9.62 8.80
CA SER A 341 22.54 10.69 7.78
C SER A 341 23.80 11.56 7.68
N GLN A 342 24.62 11.58 8.71
CA GLN A 342 25.85 12.39 8.79
C GLN A 342 27.11 11.65 8.27
N LEU A 343 27.02 10.37 7.94
CA LEU A 343 28.18 9.61 7.46
C LEU A 343 28.80 10.26 6.21
N PRO A 344 30.11 10.54 6.20
CA PRO A 344 30.79 11.21 5.08
C PRO A 344 30.64 10.52 3.74
N LEU A 345 30.50 9.18 3.75
CA LEU A 345 30.35 8.37 2.54
C LEU A 345 29.15 8.77 1.67
N TRP A 346 28.10 9.33 2.26
CA TRP A 346 26.93 9.77 1.49
C TRP A 346 27.20 11.00 0.64
N LYS A 347 28.17 11.82 1.02
CA LYS A 347 28.53 13.10 0.38
C LYS A 347 29.70 12.93 -0.60
N ASP A 348 30.32 11.76 -0.66
CA ASP A 348 31.47 11.53 -1.53
C ASP A 348 31.05 11.65 -3.02
N ARG A 349 31.73 12.53 -3.75
CA ARG A 349 31.51 12.81 -5.18
C ARG A 349 32.63 12.24 -6.05
N SER A 350 33.55 11.52 -5.45
CA SER A 350 34.71 10.95 -6.15
C SER A 350 34.47 9.54 -6.70
N MET A 351 33.32 8.93 -6.37
CA MET A 351 32.96 7.56 -6.79
C MET A 351 32.25 7.54 -8.12
#